data_7c677e2135da94ea1847dde375418350
#
_entry.id   7c677e2135da94ea1847dde375418350
#
_cell.length_a   1.000
_cell.length_b   1.000
_cell.length_c   1.000
_cell.angle_alpha   90.00
_cell.angle_beta   90.00
_cell.angle_gamma   90.00
#
_symmetry.space_group_name_H-M   'P 1'
#
loop_
_entity.id
_entity.type
_entity.pdbx_description
1 polymer ?
#
loop_
_entity_poly.entity_id
_entity_poly.type
_entity_poly.pdbx_seq_one_letter_code
_entity_poly.pdbx_strand_id
1 'polypeptide(L)'
;MRKKWIALFLSCALTLSLCACGDDTGEEQTQTASAASGEEGAWSVYWYLCGSDLESGGGFATGDLAELMEVELPENVNVVIETGGANEWQNDVVDASKLQRWVYNSEGLNLVDEQPSASMGDAETLADFLSFAKTNYPAEKTAVVFWNHGGGSVSGASFDEIYGYDSLTLDEMYAAFSSVWEPSEEEQPLELIGFDTCLMATVDVANAFSDLAHYLVASEETEPANGWYYSQWVGALAENPDMDGEELGKIICDAY
;
A
#
# COMPACT_ATOMS: atom_id res chain seq x y z
N MET A 1 -35.22 13.12 -13.29
CA MET A 1 -34.23 14.16 -13.00
C MET A 1 -32.95 13.79 -13.75
N ARG A 2 -32.43 14.65 -14.60
CA ARG A 2 -31.36 14.32 -15.56
C ARG A 2 -30.01 14.52 -14.89
N LYS A 3 -29.19 13.48 -14.80
CA LYS A 3 -27.79 13.57 -14.38
C LYS A 3 -26.97 14.24 -15.49
N LYS A 4 -26.27 15.31 -15.16
CA LYS A 4 -25.38 16.02 -16.08
C LYS A 4 -23.98 15.40 -15.97
N TRP A 5 -23.50 14.82 -17.06
CA TRP A 5 -22.12 14.40 -17.24
C TRP A 5 -21.29 15.63 -17.60
N ILE A 6 -20.21 15.87 -16.88
CA ILE A 6 -19.21 16.89 -17.22
C ILE A 6 -18.08 16.16 -17.94
N ALA A 7 -17.96 16.39 -19.24
CA ALA A 7 -16.84 15.93 -20.04
C ALA A 7 -15.72 16.98 -19.95
N LEU A 8 -14.57 16.57 -19.46
CA LEU A 8 -13.37 17.40 -19.43
C LEU A 8 -12.64 17.23 -20.76
N PHE A 9 -12.53 18.30 -21.55
CA PHE A 9 -11.77 18.33 -22.79
C PHE A 9 -10.29 18.58 -22.51
N LEU A 10 -9.46 17.61 -22.86
CA LEU A 10 -8.00 17.77 -22.88
C LEU A 10 -7.59 18.43 -24.19
N SER A 11 -7.06 19.64 -24.13
CA SER A 11 -6.60 20.41 -25.29
C SER A 11 -5.18 19.98 -25.66
N CYS A 12 -5.05 19.25 -26.75
CA CYS A 12 -3.76 18.86 -27.32
C CYS A 12 -3.25 19.98 -28.24
N ALA A 13 -2.18 20.66 -27.87
CA ALA A 13 -1.48 21.59 -28.75
C ALA A 13 -0.42 20.83 -29.56
N LEU A 14 -0.68 20.64 -30.86
CA LEU A 14 0.30 20.16 -31.83
C LEU A 14 1.25 21.31 -32.22
N THR A 15 2.55 21.13 -31.95
CA THR A 15 3.59 21.88 -32.66
C THR A 15 4.30 20.96 -33.62
N LEU A 16 4.13 21.21 -34.92
CA LEU A 16 4.94 20.59 -35.97
C LEU A 16 6.31 21.24 -36.00
N SER A 17 7.36 20.44 -36.00
CA SER A 17 8.69 20.81 -36.49
C SER A 17 9.18 19.74 -37.47
N LEU A 18 9.55 20.19 -38.66
CA LEU A 18 10.01 19.38 -39.78
C LEU A 18 11.53 19.18 -39.77
N CYS A 19 11.91 17.97 -40.22
CA CYS A 19 13.11 17.55 -40.96
C CYS A 19 14.48 17.57 -40.31
N ALA A 20 15.06 16.36 -40.21
CA ALA A 20 16.25 15.98 -41.00
C ALA A 20 16.48 14.47 -40.88
N CYS A 21 16.77 13.81 -42.02
CA CYS A 21 17.18 12.40 -42.11
C CYS A 21 18.53 12.15 -41.45
N GLY A 22 18.63 11.06 -40.70
CA GLY A 22 19.86 10.45 -40.25
C GLY A 22 19.54 9.06 -39.70
N ASP A 23 20.04 8.00 -40.38
CA ASP A 23 19.99 6.62 -39.89
C ASP A 23 20.66 6.56 -38.52
N ASP A 24 19.94 6.04 -37.52
CA ASP A 24 20.63 5.36 -36.42
C ASP A 24 19.68 4.35 -35.75
N THR A 25 20.28 3.26 -35.34
CA THR A 25 19.72 2.05 -34.76
C THR A 25 18.92 2.37 -33.51
N GLY A 26 17.63 1.96 -33.49
CA GLY A 26 16.74 2.15 -32.35
C GLY A 26 17.19 1.37 -31.11
N GLU A 27 17.68 2.06 -30.12
CA GLU A 27 17.60 1.62 -28.71
C GLU A 27 16.30 2.16 -28.14
N GLU A 28 15.43 1.23 -27.80
CA GLU A 28 14.18 1.47 -27.08
C GLU A 28 14.55 1.98 -25.67
N GLN A 29 14.55 3.28 -25.48
CA GLN A 29 14.71 3.88 -24.16
C GLN A 29 13.42 3.66 -23.37
N THR A 30 13.42 2.60 -22.56
CA THR A 30 12.52 2.48 -21.44
C THR A 30 12.75 3.71 -20.54
N GLN A 31 11.81 4.64 -20.50
CA GLN A 31 11.81 5.69 -19.51
C GLN A 31 11.54 5.05 -18.15
N THR A 32 12.60 4.67 -17.46
CA THR A 32 12.54 4.46 -16.02
C THR A 32 12.20 5.82 -15.40
N ALA A 33 11.03 5.92 -14.78
CA ALA A 33 10.70 7.04 -13.92
C ALA A 33 11.87 7.20 -12.93
N SER A 34 12.43 8.39 -12.88
CA SER A 34 13.50 8.74 -11.96
C SER A 34 12.98 8.50 -10.54
N ALA A 35 13.55 7.50 -9.85
CA ALA A 35 13.37 7.38 -8.41
C ALA A 35 13.79 8.74 -7.82
N ALA A 36 12.86 9.37 -7.13
CA ALA A 36 13.14 10.59 -6.40
C ALA A 36 14.13 10.22 -5.29
N SER A 37 15.42 10.55 -5.48
CA SER A 37 16.37 10.63 -4.38
C SER A 37 16.02 11.88 -3.59
N GLY A 38 14.86 11.84 -2.92
CA GLY A 38 14.34 12.88 -2.06
C GLY A 38 14.97 12.79 -0.68
N GLU A 39 14.98 13.91 0.00
CA GLU A 39 15.21 13.99 1.43
C GLU A 39 14.30 12.96 2.14
N GLU A 40 14.80 12.35 3.21
CA GLU A 40 14.06 11.39 4.04
C GLU A 40 12.72 12.00 4.45
N GLY A 41 11.61 11.34 4.09
CA GLY A 41 10.26 11.83 4.41
C GLY A 41 9.99 11.76 5.92
N ALA A 42 8.99 12.48 6.40
CA ALA A 42 8.54 12.34 7.78
C ALA A 42 7.86 10.99 7.99
N TRP A 43 6.98 10.60 7.05
CA TRP A 43 6.29 9.32 7.06
C TRP A 43 6.27 8.64 5.70
N SER A 44 6.40 7.31 5.72
CA SER A 44 6.02 6.42 4.64
C SER A 44 5.09 5.32 5.15
N VAL A 45 3.92 5.22 4.54
CA VAL A 45 2.97 4.14 4.79
C VAL A 45 3.13 3.12 3.67
N TYR A 46 3.49 1.89 4.00
CA TYR A 46 3.57 0.77 3.05
C TYR A 46 2.29 -0.05 3.16
N TRP A 47 1.42 0.08 2.18
CA TRP A 47 0.10 -0.51 2.17
C TRP A 47 0.05 -1.76 1.28
N TYR A 48 0.01 -2.93 1.91
CA TYR A 48 -0.09 -4.22 1.24
C TYR A 48 -1.56 -4.55 0.99
N LEU A 49 -2.06 -4.12 -0.16
CA LEU A 49 -3.48 -4.12 -0.54
C LEU A 49 -3.82 -5.37 -1.36
N CYS A 50 -4.03 -6.49 -0.69
CA CYS A 50 -4.47 -7.75 -1.28
C CYS A 50 -5.99 -7.72 -1.49
N GLY A 51 -6.46 -7.44 -2.71
CA GLY A 51 -7.89 -7.21 -3.00
C GLY A 51 -8.81 -8.39 -2.71
N SER A 52 -8.40 -9.61 -3.11
CA SER A 52 -9.16 -10.85 -2.91
C SER A 52 -10.62 -10.74 -3.41
N ASP A 53 -11.49 -11.60 -2.90
CA ASP A 53 -12.94 -11.56 -3.17
C ASP A 53 -13.65 -10.32 -2.59
N LEU A 54 -13.04 -9.65 -1.62
CA LEU A 54 -13.53 -8.36 -1.13
C LEU A 54 -13.52 -7.29 -2.23
N GLU A 55 -12.49 -7.28 -3.04
CA GLU A 55 -12.41 -6.39 -4.20
C GLU A 55 -13.20 -6.93 -5.38
N SER A 56 -13.00 -8.20 -5.77
CA SER A 56 -13.67 -8.83 -6.93
C SER A 56 -15.20 -8.79 -6.80
N GLY A 57 -15.72 -9.02 -5.60
CA GLY A 57 -17.16 -9.07 -5.34
C GLY A 57 -17.78 -7.75 -4.90
N GLY A 58 -17.04 -6.92 -4.17
CA GLY A 58 -17.57 -5.74 -3.49
C GLY A 58 -16.95 -4.41 -3.86
N GLY A 59 -15.75 -4.40 -4.45
CA GLY A 59 -15.02 -3.17 -4.78
C GLY A 59 -14.56 -2.41 -3.54
N PHE A 60 -14.33 -3.12 -2.42
CA PHE A 60 -13.99 -2.47 -1.15
C PHE A 60 -12.59 -1.84 -1.19
N ALA A 61 -11.59 -2.54 -1.75
CA ALA A 61 -10.26 -1.95 -1.94
C ALA A 61 -10.27 -0.74 -2.88
N THR A 62 -11.11 -0.79 -3.93
CA THR A 62 -11.36 0.38 -4.80
C THR A 62 -12.00 1.53 -4.01
N GLY A 63 -12.88 1.24 -3.07
CA GLY A 63 -13.47 2.23 -2.17
C GLY A 63 -12.42 2.93 -1.32
N ASP A 64 -11.55 2.16 -0.67
CA ASP A 64 -10.52 2.67 0.23
C ASP A 64 -9.40 3.43 -0.54
N LEU A 65 -9.07 2.98 -1.76
CA LEU A 65 -8.21 3.77 -2.66
C LEU A 65 -8.85 5.12 -3.01
N ALA A 66 -10.17 5.17 -3.20
CA ALA A 66 -10.87 6.43 -3.47
C ALA A 66 -10.86 7.34 -2.24
N GLU A 67 -11.03 6.80 -1.03
CA GLU A 67 -10.92 7.55 0.23
C GLU A 67 -9.50 8.12 0.42
N LEU A 68 -8.46 7.32 0.17
CA LEU A 68 -7.08 7.80 0.19
C LEU A 68 -6.89 8.99 -0.75
N MET A 69 -7.43 8.91 -1.97
CA MET A 69 -7.29 9.97 -2.99
C MET A 69 -8.10 11.25 -2.67
N GLU A 70 -8.94 11.25 -1.64
CA GLU A 70 -9.57 12.48 -1.13
C GLU A 70 -8.63 13.34 -0.29
N VAL A 71 -7.49 12.78 0.16
CA VAL A 71 -6.52 13.45 1.03
C VAL A 71 -5.44 14.14 0.20
N GLU A 72 -5.19 15.43 0.42
CA GLU A 72 -4.02 16.13 -0.13
C GLU A 72 -2.80 15.87 0.77
N LEU A 73 -1.83 15.07 0.30
CA LEU A 73 -0.62 14.77 1.07
C LEU A 73 0.44 15.89 0.92
N PRO A 74 1.16 16.22 2.00
CA PRO A 74 2.34 17.07 1.92
C PRO A 74 3.53 16.32 1.27
N GLU A 75 4.56 17.07 0.85
CA GLU A 75 5.72 16.52 0.12
C GLU A 75 6.53 15.48 0.94
N ASN A 76 6.44 15.52 2.27
CA ASN A 76 7.17 14.66 3.18
C ASN A 76 6.38 13.43 3.67
N VAL A 77 5.22 13.12 3.06
CA VAL A 77 4.42 11.93 3.35
C VAL A 77 4.17 11.14 2.07
N ASN A 78 4.46 9.85 2.10
CA ASN A 78 4.18 8.94 0.99
C ASN A 78 3.32 7.77 1.45
N VAL A 79 2.40 7.32 0.59
CA VAL A 79 1.73 6.02 0.71
C VAL A 79 2.17 5.17 -0.47
N VAL A 80 2.93 4.12 -0.19
CA VAL A 80 3.43 3.16 -1.19
C VAL A 80 2.54 1.93 -1.14
N ILE A 81 1.95 1.56 -2.26
CA ILE A 81 0.88 0.55 -2.29
C ILE A 81 1.30 -0.59 -3.20
N GLU A 82 1.16 -1.83 -2.76
CA GLU A 82 1.15 -3.00 -3.65
C GLU A 82 -0.26 -3.52 -3.82
N THR A 83 -0.72 -3.65 -5.08
CA THR A 83 -2.05 -4.17 -5.42
C THR A 83 -1.94 -5.50 -6.14
N GLY A 84 -2.83 -6.44 -5.78
CA GLY A 84 -2.94 -7.76 -6.39
C GLY A 84 -4.01 -8.61 -5.69
N GLY A 85 -3.98 -9.91 -5.88
CA GLY A 85 -4.75 -10.90 -5.14
C GLY A 85 -6.25 -11.00 -5.47
N ALA A 86 -6.78 -10.15 -6.36
CA ALA A 86 -8.18 -10.14 -6.78
C ALA A 86 -8.33 -10.60 -8.24
N ASN A 87 -9.33 -11.42 -8.53
CA ASN A 87 -9.64 -11.84 -9.90
C ASN A 87 -10.11 -10.67 -10.80
N GLU A 88 -10.72 -9.66 -10.19
CA GLU A 88 -11.23 -8.46 -10.86
C GLU A 88 -11.10 -7.26 -9.92
N TRP A 89 -10.69 -6.11 -10.44
CA TRP A 89 -10.72 -4.84 -9.74
C TRP A 89 -11.90 -4.00 -10.23
N GLN A 90 -12.63 -3.39 -9.30
CA GLN A 90 -13.83 -2.59 -9.61
C GLN A 90 -13.48 -1.14 -10.00
N ASN A 91 -12.28 -0.94 -10.54
CA ASN A 91 -11.82 0.32 -11.12
C ASN A 91 -11.08 0.05 -12.43
N ASP A 92 -10.85 1.09 -13.22
CA ASP A 92 -10.19 1.02 -14.54
C ASP A 92 -8.65 1.25 -14.44
N VAL A 93 -8.08 1.27 -13.25
CA VAL A 93 -6.69 1.68 -13.00
C VAL A 93 -5.81 0.47 -12.70
N VAL A 94 -6.26 -0.43 -11.83
CA VAL A 94 -5.50 -1.60 -11.38
C VAL A 94 -5.71 -2.78 -12.35
N ASP A 95 -4.61 -3.38 -12.81
CA ASP A 95 -4.60 -4.56 -13.66
C ASP A 95 -4.56 -5.84 -12.82
N ALA A 96 -5.68 -6.58 -12.76
CA ALA A 96 -5.80 -7.83 -12.01
C ALA A 96 -4.81 -8.94 -12.44
N SER A 97 -4.19 -8.83 -13.60
CA SER A 97 -3.24 -9.83 -14.12
C SER A 97 -1.80 -9.63 -13.61
N LYS A 98 -1.56 -8.62 -12.77
CA LYS A 98 -0.23 -8.21 -12.31
C LYS A 98 -0.22 -7.94 -10.81
N LEU A 99 0.99 -7.90 -10.24
CA LEU A 99 1.27 -7.10 -9.06
C LEU A 99 1.69 -5.71 -9.52
N GLN A 100 1.08 -4.67 -8.97
CA GLN A 100 1.39 -3.30 -9.34
C GLN A 100 1.74 -2.49 -8.10
N ARG A 101 2.84 -1.69 -8.21
CA ARG A 101 3.30 -0.80 -7.16
C ARG A 101 2.98 0.64 -7.50
N TRP A 102 2.30 1.27 -6.60
CA TRP A 102 1.85 2.64 -6.72
C TRP A 102 2.49 3.49 -5.63
N VAL A 103 2.62 4.77 -5.89
CA VAL A 103 2.86 5.76 -4.85
C VAL A 103 1.77 6.81 -4.91
N TYR A 104 1.19 7.11 -3.76
CA TYR A 104 0.34 8.27 -3.55
C TYR A 104 1.09 9.29 -2.69
N ASN A 105 1.23 10.50 -3.20
CA ASN A 105 1.93 11.61 -2.54
C ASN A 105 1.36 12.95 -3.02
N SER A 106 2.07 14.07 -2.80
CA SER A 106 1.65 15.40 -3.25
C SER A 106 1.42 15.54 -4.77
N GLU A 107 1.94 14.60 -5.57
CA GLU A 107 1.73 14.56 -7.03
C GLU A 107 0.53 13.68 -7.44
N GLY A 108 -0.15 13.06 -6.47
CA GLY A 108 -1.27 12.13 -6.67
C GLY A 108 -0.82 10.67 -6.79
N LEU A 109 -1.71 9.80 -7.32
CA LEU A 109 -1.47 8.37 -7.47
C LEU A 109 -0.70 8.08 -8.78
N ASN A 110 0.48 7.48 -8.65
CA ASN A 110 1.36 7.16 -9.75
C ASN A 110 1.76 5.69 -9.74
N LEU A 111 1.63 5.00 -10.88
CA LEU A 111 2.17 3.66 -11.08
C LEU A 111 3.70 3.77 -11.22
N VAL A 112 4.44 3.09 -10.35
CA VAL A 112 5.91 3.19 -10.29
C VAL A 112 6.62 1.89 -10.64
N ASP A 113 5.93 0.75 -10.53
CA ASP A 113 6.47 -0.57 -10.89
C ASP A 113 5.35 -1.56 -11.21
N GLU A 114 5.64 -2.55 -12.06
CA GLU A 114 4.75 -3.67 -12.35
C GLU A 114 5.54 -4.98 -12.34
N GLN A 115 4.96 -6.01 -11.71
CA GLN A 115 5.53 -7.35 -11.64
C GLN A 115 4.55 -8.37 -12.23
N PRO A 116 5.03 -9.53 -12.71
CA PRO A 116 4.14 -10.65 -13.01
C PRO A 116 3.29 -11.00 -11.78
N SER A 117 2.06 -11.47 -12.01
CA SER A 117 1.22 -11.95 -10.92
C SER A 117 1.95 -13.02 -10.09
N ALA A 118 1.93 -12.86 -8.78
CA ALA A 118 2.43 -13.80 -7.78
C ALA A 118 1.48 -13.80 -6.59
N SER A 119 1.54 -14.83 -5.73
CA SER A 119 0.66 -14.89 -4.55
C SER A 119 1.00 -13.78 -3.57
N MET A 120 0.01 -12.96 -3.20
CA MET A 120 0.15 -12.03 -2.08
C MET A 120 0.10 -12.73 -0.72
N GLY A 121 -0.19 -14.03 -0.68
CA GLY A 121 -0.03 -14.91 0.49
C GLY A 121 1.38 -15.49 0.63
N ASP A 122 2.34 -15.11 -0.21
CA ASP A 122 3.72 -15.63 -0.20
C ASP A 122 4.69 -14.64 0.48
N ALA A 123 5.53 -15.16 1.37
CA ALA A 123 6.54 -14.37 2.08
C ALA A 123 7.54 -13.66 1.15
N GLU A 124 7.89 -14.28 0.01
CA GLU A 124 8.82 -13.67 -0.95
C GLU A 124 8.19 -12.45 -1.63
N THR A 125 6.88 -12.50 -1.95
CA THR A 125 6.13 -11.37 -2.52
C THR A 125 6.09 -10.19 -1.55
N LEU A 126 5.78 -10.46 -0.27
CA LEU A 126 5.79 -9.42 0.77
C LEU A 126 7.19 -8.82 0.95
N ALA A 127 8.23 -9.67 1.04
CA ALA A 127 9.61 -9.23 1.24
C ALA A 127 10.09 -8.34 0.08
N ASP A 128 9.74 -8.67 -1.15
CA ASP A 128 10.09 -7.90 -2.34
C ASP A 128 9.43 -6.52 -2.34
N PHE A 129 8.12 -6.46 -2.00
CA PHE A 129 7.42 -5.19 -1.81
C PHE A 129 8.05 -4.33 -0.71
N LEU A 130 8.28 -4.89 0.48
CA LEU A 130 8.85 -4.15 1.60
C LEU A 130 10.27 -3.64 1.28
N SER A 131 11.08 -4.45 0.59
CA SER A 131 12.42 -4.05 0.13
C SER A 131 12.35 -2.91 -0.89
N PHE A 132 11.42 -3.00 -1.85
CA PHE A 132 11.19 -1.94 -2.83
C PHE A 132 10.77 -0.63 -2.15
N ALA A 133 9.77 -0.69 -1.27
CA ALA A 133 9.23 0.47 -0.59
C ALA A 133 10.29 1.15 0.30
N LYS A 134 11.00 0.38 1.12
CA LYS A 134 12.09 0.89 1.97
C LYS A 134 13.22 1.53 1.18
N THR A 135 13.56 0.96 0.01
CA THR A 135 14.67 1.46 -0.82
C THR A 135 14.32 2.76 -1.53
N ASN A 136 13.10 2.86 -2.04
CA ASN A 136 12.70 3.97 -2.91
C ASN A 136 11.98 5.11 -2.15
N TYR A 137 11.36 4.81 -1.02
CA TYR A 137 10.57 5.74 -0.21
C TYR A 137 10.91 5.65 1.27
N PRO A 138 12.19 5.88 1.65
CA PRO A 138 12.59 5.88 3.07
C PRO A 138 11.95 7.06 3.80
N ALA A 139 11.69 6.89 5.10
CA ALA A 139 11.18 7.94 5.96
C ALA A 139 11.69 7.78 7.40
N GLU A 140 11.62 8.85 8.17
CA GLU A 140 11.91 8.83 9.61
C GLU A 140 11.00 7.86 10.35
N LYS A 141 9.72 7.85 9.98
CA LYS A 141 8.70 6.94 10.53
C LYS A 141 8.07 6.12 9.42
N THR A 142 7.99 4.83 9.64
CA THR A 142 7.40 3.89 8.67
C THR A 142 6.26 3.11 9.31
N ALA A 143 5.09 3.10 8.66
CA ALA A 143 4.00 2.20 8.97
C ALA A 143 3.86 1.15 7.86
N VAL A 144 3.55 -0.10 8.25
CA VAL A 144 3.14 -1.15 7.30
C VAL A 144 1.71 -1.53 7.61
N VAL A 145 0.83 -1.44 6.62
CA VAL A 145 -0.60 -1.75 6.76
C VAL A 145 -0.98 -2.89 5.84
N PHE A 146 -1.56 -3.93 6.42
CA PHE A 146 -2.15 -5.05 5.68
C PHE A 146 -3.64 -4.81 5.50
N TRP A 147 -4.15 -5.05 4.30
CA TRP A 147 -5.57 -4.95 3.97
C TRP A 147 -6.05 -6.24 3.33
N ASN A 148 -7.03 -6.90 3.90
CA ASN A 148 -7.72 -8.07 3.38
C ASN A 148 -8.55 -8.77 4.46
N HIS A 149 -8.80 -10.09 4.28
CA HIS A 149 -9.21 -10.99 5.36
C HIS A 149 -8.09 -11.22 6.36
N GLY A 150 -8.48 -11.50 7.61
CA GLY A 150 -7.60 -11.92 8.68
C GLY A 150 -8.15 -13.15 9.39
N GLY A 151 -7.25 -14.03 9.81
CA GLY A 151 -7.56 -15.29 10.51
C GLY A 151 -6.79 -15.46 11.83
N GLY A 152 -6.31 -14.35 12.38
CA GLY A 152 -5.54 -14.33 13.64
C GLY A 152 -4.22 -15.08 13.54
N SER A 153 -3.74 -15.57 14.68
CA SER A 153 -2.47 -16.31 14.76
C SER A 153 -2.49 -17.67 14.05
N VAL A 154 -3.65 -18.17 13.65
CA VAL A 154 -3.79 -19.52 13.04
C VAL A 154 -3.64 -19.47 11.53
N SER A 155 -4.26 -18.48 10.89
CA SER A 155 -4.32 -18.41 9.42
C SER A 155 -3.68 -17.13 8.87
N GLY A 156 -3.25 -16.21 9.73
CA GLY A 156 -2.59 -14.98 9.31
C GLY A 156 -3.49 -14.00 8.57
N ALA A 157 -2.96 -13.35 7.53
CA ALA A 157 -3.65 -12.31 6.77
C ALA A 157 -3.32 -12.40 5.26
N SER A 158 -3.94 -11.54 4.45
CA SER A 158 -3.68 -11.42 3.00
C SER A 158 -4.00 -12.69 2.21
N PHE A 159 -5.27 -13.08 2.21
CA PHE A 159 -5.78 -14.27 1.50
C PHE A 159 -5.95 -13.96 0.01
N ASP A 160 -5.10 -14.53 -0.84
CA ASP A 160 -5.09 -14.30 -2.27
C ASP A 160 -6.11 -15.16 -3.01
N GLU A 161 -7.16 -14.56 -3.57
CA GLU A 161 -8.22 -15.25 -4.30
C GLU A 161 -7.68 -15.98 -5.54
N ILE A 162 -6.70 -15.38 -6.25
CA ILE A 162 -6.14 -15.93 -7.49
C ILE A 162 -5.37 -17.22 -7.21
N TYR A 163 -4.69 -17.28 -6.06
CA TYR A 163 -3.86 -18.41 -5.64
C TYR A 163 -4.56 -19.35 -4.64
N GLY A 164 -5.89 -19.42 -4.71
CA GLY A 164 -6.67 -20.38 -3.92
C GLY A 164 -6.79 -20.02 -2.45
N TYR A 165 -6.78 -18.74 -2.13
CA TYR A 165 -6.79 -18.19 -0.78
C TYR A 165 -5.53 -18.56 0.03
N ASP A 166 -4.39 -18.68 -0.64
CA ASP A 166 -3.08 -18.68 0.00
C ASP A 166 -2.92 -17.43 0.85
N SER A 167 -2.35 -17.55 2.04
CA SER A 167 -2.33 -16.47 3.03
C SER A 167 -1.02 -16.42 3.79
N LEU A 168 -0.59 -15.22 4.15
CA LEU A 168 0.61 -15.00 4.95
C LEU A 168 0.39 -15.47 6.40
N THR A 169 1.05 -16.53 6.81
CA THR A 169 1.13 -16.93 8.22
C THR A 169 2.01 -15.96 9.03
N LEU A 170 1.96 -16.01 10.37
CA LEU A 170 2.81 -15.17 11.21
C LEU A 170 4.31 -15.42 10.95
N ASP A 171 4.70 -16.68 10.77
CA ASP A 171 6.10 -17.04 10.50
C ASP A 171 6.57 -16.49 9.14
N GLU A 172 5.73 -16.51 8.13
CA GLU A 172 6.00 -15.95 6.80
C GLU A 172 6.09 -14.42 6.82
N MET A 173 5.14 -13.76 7.49
CA MET A 173 5.23 -12.30 7.69
C MET A 173 6.52 -11.93 8.43
N TYR A 174 6.81 -12.59 9.55
CA TYR A 174 8.04 -12.32 10.31
C TYR A 174 9.30 -12.56 9.48
N ALA A 175 9.34 -13.63 8.70
CA ALA A 175 10.46 -13.92 7.80
C ALA A 175 10.63 -12.83 6.74
N ALA A 176 9.54 -12.35 6.14
CA ALA A 176 9.56 -11.25 5.17
C ALA A 176 10.11 -9.96 5.79
N PHE A 177 9.58 -9.54 6.95
CA PHE A 177 10.06 -8.36 7.66
C PHE A 177 11.54 -8.48 8.05
N SER A 178 11.95 -9.61 8.63
CA SER A 178 13.34 -9.85 9.08
C SER A 178 14.34 -9.94 7.94
N SER A 179 13.89 -10.18 6.70
CA SER A 179 14.73 -10.11 5.51
C SER A 179 15.05 -8.67 5.08
N VAL A 180 14.23 -7.71 5.51
CA VAL A 180 14.32 -6.29 5.11
C VAL A 180 14.84 -5.40 6.24
N TRP A 181 14.47 -5.69 7.48
CA TRP A 181 14.91 -4.98 8.68
C TRP A 181 15.58 -5.94 9.66
N GLU A 182 16.53 -5.44 10.43
CA GLU A 182 17.10 -6.17 11.54
C GLU A 182 16.19 -6.00 12.78
N PRO A 183 15.54 -7.08 13.27
CA PRO A 183 14.68 -6.99 14.45
C PRO A 183 15.47 -6.53 15.69
N SER A 184 14.87 -5.69 16.52
CA SER A 184 15.50 -5.16 17.72
C SER A 184 14.48 -4.88 18.82
N GLU A 185 14.71 -5.42 20.04
CA GLU A 185 13.87 -5.11 21.21
C GLU A 185 14.18 -3.71 21.80
N GLU A 186 15.35 -3.13 21.49
CA GLU A 186 15.78 -1.84 22.03
C GLU A 186 15.37 -0.67 21.11
N GLU A 187 15.39 -0.90 19.78
CA GLU A 187 15.10 0.11 18.77
C GLU A 187 14.39 -0.56 17.59
N GLN A 188 13.07 -0.64 17.64
CA GLN A 188 12.26 -1.27 16.60
C GLN A 188 12.38 -0.46 15.30
N PRO A 189 12.54 -1.14 14.14
CA PRO A 189 12.76 -0.47 12.87
C PRO A 189 11.52 0.21 12.27
N LEU A 190 10.33 -0.15 12.77
CA LEU A 190 9.06 0.39 12.29
C LEU A 190 8.34 1.15 13.40
N GLU A 191 7.67 2.22 13.02
CA GLU A 191 6.84 2.95 13.95
C GLU A 191 5.53 2.22 14.24
N LEU A 192 4.88 1.66 13.19
CA LEU A 192 3.58 1.01 13.33
C LEU A 192 3.43 -0.17 12.36
N ILE A 193 2.84 -1.28 12.83
CA ILE A 193 2.25 -2.31 11.99
C ILE A 193 0.74 -2.29 12.22
N GLY A 194 -0.03 -2.19 11.13
CA GLY A 194 -1.47 -2.15 11.12
C GLY A 194 -2.09 -3.32 10.36
N PHE A 195 -3.17 -3.85 10.90
CA PHE A 195 -3.96 -4.90 10.26
C PHE A 195 -5.41 -4.41 10.10
N ASP A 196 -5.70 -3.85 8.93
CA ASP A 196 -7.07 -3.60 8.47
C ASP A 196 -7.65 -4.94 7.96
N THR A 197 -7.87 -5.83 8.92
CA THR A 197 -8.25 -7.22 8.73
C THR A 197 -8.88 -7.78 10.00
N CYS A 198 -9.71 -8.82 9.88
CA CYS A 198 -10.31 -9.49 11.03
C CYS A 198 -9.27 -10.13 11.97
N LEU A 199 -9.53 -10.16 13.27
CA LEU A 199 -8.98 -11.08 14.27
C LEU A 199 -7.47 -10.98 14.57
N MET A 200 -6.76 -9.98 14.10
CA MET A 200 -5.30 -9.92 14.24
C MET A 200 -4.82 -9.37 15.61
N ALA A 201 -5.70 -8.82 16.47
CA ALA A 201 -5.30 -8.38 17.81
C ALA A 201 -5.19 -9.56 18.78
N THR A 202 -4.25 -10.45 18.54
CA THR A 202 -3.95 -11.58 19.44
C THR A 202 -2.60 -11.41 20.13
N VAL A 203 -2.41 -12.08 21.27
CA VAL A 203 -1.12 -12.08 21.97
C VAL A 203 0.01 -12.66 21.09
N ASP A 204 -0.31 -13.68 20.29
CA ASP A 204 0.67 -14.30 19.39
C ASP A 204 1.12 -13.32 18.30
N VAL A 205 0.18 -12.57 17.69
CA VAL A 205 0.49 -11.52 16.70
C VAL A 205 1.32 -10.41 17.34
N ALA A 206 0.90 -9.90 18.49
CA ALA A 206 1.64 -8.86 19.19
C ALA A 206 3.06 -9.30 19.56
N ASN A 207 3.21 -10.56 20.01
CA ASN A 207 4.53 -11.10 20.34
C ASN A 207 5.41 -11.31 19.10
N ALA A 208 4.82 -11.72 17.97
CA ALA A 208 5.56 -11.96 16.73
C ALA A 208 6.21 -10.68 16.16
N PHE A 209 5.61 -9.52 16.40
CA PHE A 209 6.10 -8.24 15.84
C PHE A 209 6.67 -7.28 16.90
N SER A 210 6.85 -7.74 18.14
CA SER A 210 7.31 -6.87 19.25
C SER A 210 8.72 -6.32 19.10
N ASP A 211 9.57 -6.96 18.32
CA ASP A 211 10.94 -6.53 17.99
C ASP A 211 11.05 -5.83 16.63
N LEU A 212 9.92 -5.64 15.93
CA LEU A 212 9.84 -5.03 14.60
C LEU A 212 9.12 -3.68 14.61
N ALA A 213 8.13 -3.47 15.49
CA ALA A 213 7.36 -2.22 15.52
C ALA A 213 7.08 -1.75 16.94
N HIS A 214 7.07 -0.41 17.11
CA HIS A 214 6.71 0.24 18.37
C HIS A 214 5.22 0.04 18.70
N TYR A 215 4.36 0.10 17.69
CA TYR A 215 2.90 0.03 17.85
C TYR A 215 2.28 -0.99 16.92
N LEU A 216 1.26 -1.69 17.43
CA LEU A 216 0.40 -2.61 16.68
C LEU A 216 -1.04 -2.09 16.73
N VAL A 217 -1.69 -1.94 15.57
CA VAL A 217 -3.11 -1.63 15.44
C VAL A 217 -3.81 -2.80 14.75
N ALA A 218 -4.78 -3.38 15.40
CA ALA A 218 -5.52 -4.55 14.91
C ALA A 218 -6.85 -4.72 15.66
N SER A 219 -7.75 -5.53 15.13
CA SER A 219 -9.03 -5.87 15.75
C SER A 219 -9.01 -7.23 16.46
N GLU A 220 -9.66 -7.33 17.64
CA GLU A 220 -9.94 -8.61 18.31
C GLU A 220 -11.10 -9.38 17.67
N GLU A 221 -11.94 -8.69 16.90
CA GLU A 221 -13.17 -9.19 16.30
C GLU A 221 -13.08 -9.18 14.76
N THR A 222 -14.17 -9.57 14.12
CA THR A 222 -14.30 -9.42 12.67
C THR A 222 -14.54 -7.95 12.31
N GLU A 223 -13.87 -7.47 11.30
CA GLU A 223 -14.07 -6.13 10.75
C GLU A 223 -15.12 -6.13 9.62
N PRO A 224 -15.88 -5.06 9.44
CA PRO A 224 -16.73 -4.90 8.27
C PRO A 224 -15.89 -4.73 7.02
N ALA A 225 -16.39 -5.17 5.86
CA ALA A 225 -15.63 -5.21 4.62
C ALA A 225 -15.16 -3.85 4.08
N ASN A 226 -15.73 -2.75 4.57
CA ASN A 226 -15.27 -1.38 4.24
C ASN A 226 -14.05 -0.94 5.06
N GLY A 227 -13.52 -1.80 5.93
CA GLY A 227 -12.25 -1.57 6.62
C GLY A 227 -12.14 -0.25 7.39
N TRP A 228 -10.95 0.26 7.46
CA TRP A 228 -10.61 1.52 8.11
C TRP A 228 -11.01 2.73 7.25
N TYR A 229 -11.20 3.89 7.88
CA TYR A 229 -11.59 5.11 7.17
C TYR A 229 -10.36 5.90 6.73
N TYR A 230 -9.86 5.60 5.53
CA TYR A 230 -8.57 6.11 5.00
C TYR A 230 -8.52 7.62 4.87
N SER A 231 -9.60 8.27 4.46
CA SER A 231 -9.61 9.74 4.35
C SER A 231 -9.44 10.42 5.72
N GLN A 232 -9.88 9.79 6.82
CA GLN A 232 -9.78 10.39 8.14
C GLN A 232 -8.39 10.23 8.75
N TRP A 233 -7.85 8.99 8.84
CA TRP A 233 -6.57 8.78 9.51
C TRP A 233 -5.37 9.24 8.68
N VAL A 234 -5.39 9.04 7.34
CA VAL A 234 -4.36 9.60 6.46
C VAL A 234 -4.48 11.11 6.39
N GLY A 235 -5.71 11.66 6.43
CA GLY A 235 -5.94 13.10 6.51
C GLY A 235 -5.33 13.71 7.76
N ALA A 236 -5.50 13.07 8.92
CA ALA A 236 -4.86 13.51 10.16
C ALA A 236 -3.34 13.45 10.09
N LEU A 237 -2.77 12.40 9.48
CA LEU A 237 -1.34 12.28 9.23
C LEU A 237 -0.83 13.39 8.30
N ALA A 238 -1.59 13.73 7.26
CA ALA A 238 -1.26 14.83 6.35
C ALA A 238 -1.28 16.21 7.02
N GLU A 239 -2.20 16.41 7.96
CA GLU A 239 -2.30 17.66 8.74
C GLU A 239 -1.20 17.81 9.77
N ASN A 240 -0.70 16.70 10.34
CA ASN A 240 0.35 16.68 11.37
C ASN A 240 1.37 15.55 11.11
N PRO A 241 2.31 15.70 10.17
CA PRO A 241 3.34 14.68 9.91
C PRO A 241 4.34 14.48 11.04
N ASP A 242 4.35 15.35 12.04
CA ASP A 242 5.23 15.23 13.22
C ASP A 242 4.70 14.24 14.27
N MET A 243 3.41 13.79 14.15
CA MET A 243 2.83 12.84 15.10
C MET A 243 3.65 11.54 15.18
N ASP A 244 3.58 10.87 16.34
CA ASP A 244 4.15 9.54 16.51
C ASP A 244 3.13 8.42 16.22
N GLY A 245 3.59 7.18 16.30
CA GLY A 245 2.74 6.01 16.04
C GLY A 245 1.67 5.78 17.11
N GLU A 246 1.87 6.27 18.34
CA GLU A 246 0.84 6.21 19.39
C GLU A 246 -0.36 7.10 19.02
N GLU A 247 -0.09 8.32 18.58
CA GLU A 247 -1.13 9.26 18.16
C GLU A 247 -1.82 8.76 16.90
N LEU A 248 -1.05 8.30 15.90
CA LEU A 248 -1.60 7.73 14.66
C LEU A 248 -2.48 6.50 14.94
N GLY A 249 -2.00 5.57 15.76
CA GLY A 249 -2.76 4.37 16.12
C GLY A 249 -4.06 4.68 16.85
N LYS A 250 -4.08 5.68 17.74
CA LYS A 250 -5.32 6.16 18.39
C LYS A 250 -6.30 6.75 17.37
N ILE A 251 -5.79 7.54 16.41
CA ILE A 251 -6.64 8.14 15.37
C ILE A 251 -7.26 7.05 14.50
N ILE A 252 -6.50 6.02 14.12
CA ILE A 252 -7.04 4.86 13.37
C ILE A 252 -8.18 4.21 14.16
N CYS A 253 -7.96 3.91 15.45
CA CYS A 253 -8.99 3.31 16.31
C CYS A 253 -10.21 4.20 16.50
N ASP A 254 -10.04 5.52 16.61
CA ASP A 254 -11.14 6.48 16.81
C ASP A 254 -11.92 6.75 15.51
N ALA A 255 -11.28 6.52 14.34
CA ALA A 255 -11.88 6.67 13.02
C ALA A 255 -12.70 5.44 12.59
N TYR A 256 -12.43 4.27 13.19
CA TYR A 256 -13.11 3.01 12.97
C TYR A 256 -14.46 2.97 13.73
#